data_4680a6e999c81c6b059357f1259285fc
#
_entry.id   4680a6e999c81c6b059357f1259285fc
#
_cell.length_a   1.000
_cell.length_b   1.000
_cell.length_c   1.000
_cell.angle_alpha   90.00
_cell.angle_beta   90.00
_cell.angle_gamma   90.00
#
_symmetry.space_group_name_H-M   'P 1'
#
loop_
_entity.id
_entity.type
_entity.pdbx_description
1 polymer ?
#
loop_
_entity_poly.entity_id
_entity_poly.type
_entity_poly.pdbx_seq_one_letter_code
_entity_poly.pdbx_strand_id
1 'polypeptide(L)'
;MVLTFRTAMPSEGEEVGRVIRAAFTPYVRALGQEFPADGSARFAEEWERFAAELERGDVYVALDGERIVGAVSTKPQETDLYIHQIAVDPARQDTGVGSWLLQRIDEAARARGLGGLSLYTAEMAVANIRLYQRHGFEIVSRGPPDHGLDPHTRVHMVKSFQVLSS
;
A
#
# COMPACT_ATOMS: atom_id res chain seq x y z
N MET A 1 -7.70 -6.72 -20.16
CA MET A 1 -6.69 -5.82 -19.56
C MET A 1 -5.46 -6.64 -19.23
N VAL A 2 -4.34 -6.29 -19.80
CA VAL A 2 -3.05 -6.95 -19.51
C VAL A 2 -2.24 -6.04 -18.61
N LEU A 3 -2.00 -6.48 -17.37
CA LEU A 3 -1.26 -5.71 -16.40
C LEU A 3 0.20 -6.11 -16.38
N THR A 4 1.08 -5.13 -16.23
CA THR A 4 2.49 -5.35 -15.96
C THR A 4 2.84 -4.75 -14.59
N PHE A 5 3.88 -5.32 -13.96
CA PHE A 5 4.30 -4.94 -12.63
C PHE A 5 5.80 -4.65 -12.64
N ARG A 6 6.18 -3.53 -12.08
CA ARG A 6 7.58 -3.15 -11.92
C ARG A 6 7.75 -2.12 -10.81
N THR A 7 8.99 -1.88 -10.45
CA THR A 7 9.36 -0.77 -9.58
C THR A 7 9.04 0.55 -10.30
N ALA A 8 8.49 1.51 -9.57
CA ALA A 8 8.27 2.86 -10.09
C ALA A 8 9.60 3.58 -10.30
N MET A 9 9.68 4.37 -11.36
CA MET A 9 10.82 5.26 -11.59
C MET A 9 10.64 6.56 -10.80
N PRO A 10 11.73 7.17 -10.29
CA PRO A 10 11.62 8.45 -9.57
C PRO A 10 10.90 9.54 -10.38
N SER A 11 11.05 9.54 -11.69
CA SER A 11 10.36 10.49 -12.59
C SER A 11 8.84 10.31 -12.63
N GLU A 12 8.31 9.20 -12.13
CA GLU A 12 6.87 8.90 -12.11
C GLU A 12 6.19 9.36 -10.82
N GLY A 13 6.91 10.03 -9.92
CA GLY A 13 6.39 10.38 -8.60
C GLY A 13 5.08 11.15 -8.60
N GLU A 14 4.92 12.13 -9.51
CA GLU A 14 3.68 12.90 -9.60
C GLU A 14 2.49 12.04 -10.03
N GLU A 15 2.69 11.18 -11.02
CA GLU A 15 1.64 10.29 -11.52
C GLU A 15 1.24 9.26 -10.47
N VAL A 16 2.22 8.64 -9.82
CA VAL A 16 1.98 7.68 -8.73
C VAL A 16 1.26 8.36 -7.56
N GLY A 17 1.72 9.55 -7.16
CA GLY A 17 1.10 10.32 -6.09
C GLY A 17 -0.35 10.66 -6.38
N ARG A 18 -0.69 10.95 -7.63
CA ARG A 18 -2.06 11.23 -8.06
C ARG A 18 -2.96 10.00 -7.91
N VAL A 19 -2.46 8.83 -8.32
CA VAL A 19 -3.20 7.56 -8.17
C VAL A 19 -3.45 7.25 -6.69
N ILE A 20 -2.43 7.40 -5.85
CA ILE A 20 -2.55 7.18 -4.40
C ILE A 20 -3.58 8.13 -3.80
N ARG A 21 -3.48 9.42 -4.09
CA ARG A 21 -4.41 10.42 -3.56
C ARG A 21 -5.85 10.14 -4.00
N ALA A 22 -6.06 9.85 -5.28
CA ALA A 22 -7.39 9.55 -5.80
C ALA A 22 -8.00 8.32 -5.13
N ALA A 23 -7.19 7.26 -4.95
CA ALA A 23 -7.62 6.02 -4.34
C ALA A 23 -7.96 6.18 -2.85
N PHE A 24 -7.17 6.97 -2.11
CA PHE A 24 -7.30 7.10 -0.66
C PHE A 24 -8.20 8.23 -0.18
N THR A 25 -8.63 9.14 -1.06
CA THR A 25 -9.49 10.25 -0.65
C THR A 25 -10.75 9.80 0.10
N PRO A 26 -11.52 8.81 -0.37
CA PRO A 26 -12.69 8.34 0.39
C PRO A 26 -12.33 7.76 1.75
N TYR A 27 -11.24 7.00 1.82
CA TYR A 27 -10.76 6.39 3.06
C TYR A 27 -10.33 7.44 4.08
N VAL A 28 -9.53 8.40 3.66
CA VAL A 28 -9.04 9.48 4.50
C VAL A 28 -10.20 10.32 5.05
N ARG A 29 -11.17 10.64 4.20
CA ARG A 29 -12.38 11.39 4.59
C ARG A 29 -13.25 10.60 5.57
N ALA A 30 -13.38 9.29 5.38
CA ALA A 30 -14.10 8.43 6.31
C ALA A 30 -13.47 8.41 7.71
N LEU A 31 -12.15 8.62 7.80
CA LEU A 31 -11.43 8.74 9.06
C LEU A 31 -11.52 10.16 9.67
N GLY A 32 -12.17 11.10 9.00
CA GLY A 32 -12.22 12.49 9.45
C GLY A 32 -10.96 13.29 9.15
N GLN A 33 -10.15 12.83 8.21
CA GLN A 33 -8.91 13.48 7.79
C GLN A 33 -9.03 14.04 6.39
N GLU A 34 -8.05 14.85 6.00
CA GLU A 34 -7.83 15.32 4.64
C GLU A 34 -6.35 15.20 4.29
N PHE A 35 -6.06 15.05 3.01
CA PHE A 35 -4.69 15.15 2.55
C PHE A 35 -4.17 16.57 2.79
N PRO A 36 -2.86 16.71 3.11
CA PRO A 36 -2.31 18.05 3.31
C PRO A 36 -2.39 18.87 2.02
N ALA A 37 -2.71 20.16 2.18
CA ALA A 37 -2.80 21.08 1.06
C ALA A 37 -1.43 21.26 0.38
N ASP A 38 -1.44 21.44 -0.94
CA ASP A 38 -0.24 21.74 -1.70
C ASP A 38 0.42 23.00 -1.14
N GLY A 39 1.74 22.95 -1.02
CA GLY A 39 2.52 24.07 -0.46
C GLY A 39 2.57 24.13 1.05
N SER A 40 1.82 23.26 1.77
CA SER A 40 1.91 23.20 3.23
C SER A 40 3.19 22.49 3.66
N ALA A 41 3.64 22.74 4.90
CA ALA A 41 4.81 22.08 5.46
C ALA A 41 4.61 20.56 5.53
N ARG A 42 3.41 20.12 5.90
CA ARG A 42 3.07 18.69 5.95
C ARG A 42 3.14 18.04 4.58
N PHE A 43 2.65 18.72 3.55
CA PHE A 43 2.74 18.24 2.16
C PHE A 43 4.20 18.05 1.75
N ALA A 44 5.06 19.05 2.01
CA ALA A 44 6.46 18.98 1.66
C ALA A 44 7.18 17.82 2.36
N GLU A 45 6.87 17.59 3.63
CA GLU A 45 7.44 16.52 4.44
C GLU A 45 7.03 15.14 3.92
N GLU A 46 5.76 14.96 3.62
CA GLU A 46 5.25 13.70 3.07
C GLU A 46 5.80 13.44 1.68
N TRP A 47 5.91 14.48 0.85
CA TRP A 47 6.49 14.37 -0.48
C TRP A 47 7.96 13.97 -0.44
N GLU A 48 8.74 14.56 0.46
CA GLU A 48 10.16 14.25 0.65
C GLU A 48 10.34 12.77 1.02
N ARG A 49 9.52 12.28 1.94
CA ARG A 49 9.53 10.87 2.34
C ARG A 49 9.19 9.96 1.17
N PHE A 50 8.16 10.29 0.41
CA PHE A 50 7.73 9.52 -0.77
C PHE A 50 8.82 9.50 -1.85
N ALA A 51 9.44 10.64 -2.11
CA ALA A 51 10.55 10.73 -3.07
C ALA A 51 11.71 9.82 -2.66
N ALA A 52 12.02 9.75 -1.36
CA ALA A 52 13.06 8.85 -0.86
C ALA A 52 12.68 7.37 -1.05
N GLU A 53 11.42 7.02 -0.87
CA GLU A 53 10.92 5.65 -1.13
C GLU A 53 11.06 5.29 -2.61
N LEU A 54 10.75 6.22 -3.52
CA LEU A 54 10.95 6.03 -4.96
C LEU A 54 12.42 5.80 -5.31
N GLU A 55 13.31 6.60 -4.75
CA GLU A 55 14.75 6.47 -4.99
C GLU A 55 15.30 5.13 -4.51
N ARG A 56 14.77 4.59 -3.41
CA ARG A 56 15.19 3.29 -2.89
C ARG A 56 14.61 2.09 -3.66
N GLY A 57 13.68 2.33 -4.60
CA GLY A 57 12.99 1.25 -5.30
C GLY A 57 11.94 0.52 -4.44
N ASP A 58 11.39 1.18 -3.46
CA ASP A 58 10.40 0.61 -2.53
C ASP A 58 8.95 0.85 -2.97
N VAL A 59 8.73 1.52 -4.09
CA VAL A 59 7.41 1.76 -4.67
C VAL A 59 7.27 0.94 -5.94
N TYR A 60 6.17 0.20 -6.04
CA TYR A 60 5.85 -0.63 -7.21
C TYR A 60 4.60 -0.09 -7.89
N VAL A 61 4.50 -0.30 -9.19
CA VAL A 61 3.35 0.12 -9.99
C VAL A 61 2.77 -1.02 -10.81
N ALA A 62 1.45 -0.96 -10.98
CA ALA A 62 0.71 -1.74 -11.95
C ALA A 62 0.41 -0.86 -13.14
N LEU A 63 0.70 -1.34 -14.34
CA LEU A 63 0.46 -0.60 -15.57
C LEU A 63 -0.49 -1.38 -16.48
N ASP A 64 -1.40 -0.64 -17.10
CA ASP A 64 -2.19 -1.09 -18.22
C ASP A 64 -1.64 -0.36 -19.44
N GLY A 65 -0.82 -1.06 -20.22
CA GLY A 65 0.01 -0.39 -21.23
C GLY A 65 1.01 0.56 -20.58
N GLU A 66 0.94 1.84 -20.92
CA GLU A 66 1.80 2.88 -20.33
C GLU A 66 1.14 3.60 -19.15
N ARG A 67 -0.13 3.29 -18.88
CA ARG A 67 -0.89 3.99 -17.85
C ARG A 67 -0.73 3.30 -16.49
N ILE A 68 -0.34 4.07 -15.47
CA ILE A 68 -0.30 3.60 -14.10
C ILE A 68 -1.73 3.51 -13.57
N VAL A 69 -2.14 2.30 -13.17
CA VAL A 69 -3.49 2.02 -12.66
C VAL A 69 -3.49 1.55 -11.21
N GLY A 70 -2.31 1.36 -10.64
CA GLY A 70 -2.17 1.01 -9.24
C GLY A 70 -0.75 1.23 -8.75
N ALA A 71 -0.60 1.32 -7.44
CA ALA A 71 0.70 1.53 -6.82
C ALA A 71 0.74 0.89 -5.43
N VAL A 72 1.94 0.44 -5.04
CA VAL A 72 2.18 -0.10 -3.70
C VAL A 72 3.45 0.53 -3.16
N SER A 73 3.34 1.22 -2.02
CA SER A 73 4.49 1.71 -1.27
C SER A 73 4.85 0.70 -0.21
N THR A 74 6.11 0.33 -0.13
CA THR A 74 6.60 -0.70 0.79
C THR A 74 7.77 -0.20 1.60
N LYS A 75 8.05 -0.92 2.69
CA LYS A 75 9.24 -0.71 3.50
C LYS A 75 9.77 -2.08 3.93
N PRO A 76 10.96 -2.48 3.46
CA PRO A 76 11.57 -3.71 3.96
C PRO A 76 11.87 -3.58 5.46
N GLN A 77 11.51 -4.61 6.21
CA GLN A 77 11.81 -4.74 7.62
C GLN A 77 12.71 -5.95 7.81
N GLU A 78 13.14 -6.25 9.02
CA GLU A 78 14.07 -7.34 9.30
C GLU A 78 13.57 -8.69 8.78
N THR A 79 12.29 -8.99 8.99
CA THR A 79 11.71 -10.30 8.66
C THR A 79 10.61 -10.24 7.62
N ASP A 80 10.04 -9.06 7.32
CA ASP A 80 8.92 -8.95 6.39
C ASP A 80 9.01 -7.72 5.52
N LEU A 81 8.10 -7.62 4.55
CA LEU A 81 7.89 -6.43 3.74
C LEU A 81 6.63 -5.74 4.26
N TYR A 82 6.79 -4.56 4.83
CA TYR A 82 5.68 -3.74 5.29
C TYR A 82 5.04 -3.03 4.10
N ILE A 83 3.73 -3.20 3.93
CA ILE A 83 2.95 -2.49 2.91
C ILE A 83 2.41 -1.23 3.56
N HIS A 84 3.00 -0.09 3.20
CA HIS A 84 2.57 1.20 3.72
C HIS A 84 1.26 1.65 3.08
N GLN A 85 1.15 1.52 1.77
CA GLN A 85 -0.06 1.87 1.01
C GLN A 85 -0.21 0.94 -0.18
N ILE A 86 -1.45 0.55 -0.46
CA ILE A 86 -1.82 -0.12 -1.70
C ILE A 86 -2.99 0.66 -2.30
N ALA A 87 -2.84 1.11 -3.53
CA ALA A 87 -3.79 2.01 -4.17
C ALA A 87 -4.14 1.50 -5.56
N VAL A 88 -5.42 1.58 -5.90
CA VAL A 88 -5.94 1.27 -7.24
C VAL A 88 -6.68 2.49 -7.75
N ASP A 89 -6.39 2.90 -8.99
CA ASP A 89 -7.11 3.98 -9.65
C ASP A 89 -8.63 3.73 -9.50
N PRO A 90 -9.40 4.72 -9.01
CA PRO A 90 -10.86 4.55 -8.85
C PRO A 90 -11.58 4.05 -10.10
N ALA A 91 -11.09 4.39 -11.30
CA ALA A 91 -11.65 3.92 -12.55
C ALA A 91 -11.43 2.42 -12.78
N ARG A 92 -10.55 1.79 -12.01
CA ARG A 92 -10.20 0.37 -12.12
C ARG A 92 -10.55 -0.44 -10.87
N GLN A 93 -11.24 0.15 -9.90
CA GLN A 93 -11.70 -0.57 -8.72
C GLN A 93 -12.75 -1.61 -9.12
N ASP A 94 -12.82 -2.69 -8.35
CA ASP A 94 -13.71 -3.84 -8.61
C ASP A 94 -13.38 -4.61 -9.91
N THR A 95 -12.17 -4.43 -10.44
CA THR A 95 -11.70 -5.15 -11.64
C THR A 95 -10.60 -6.18 -11.32
N GLY A 96 -10.28 -6.40 -10.04
CA GLY A 96 -9.28 -7.37 -9.61
C GLY A 96 -7.85 -6.85 -9.54
N VAL A 97 -7.60 -5.56 -9.78
CA VAL A 97 -6.25 -4.98 -9.72
C VAL A 97 -5.66 -5.06 -8.31
N GLY A 98 -6.47 -4.82 -7.28
CA GLY A 98 -6.01 -4.91 -5.88
C GLY A 98 -5.52 -6.31 -5.53
N SER A 99 -6.29 -7.34 -5.86
CA SER A 99 -5.90 -8.73 -5.66
C SER A 99 -4.65 -9.08 -6.45
N TRP A 100 -4.58 -8.63 -7.69
CA TRP A 100 -3.42 -8.85 -8.54
C TRP A 100 -2.16 -8.21 -7.95
N LEU A 101 -2.26 -6.97 -7.44
CA LEU A 101 -1.15 -6.29 -6.78
C LEU A 101 -0.67 -7.04 -5.53
N LEU A 102 -1.61 -7.54 -4.70
CA LEU A 102 -1.25 -8.31 -3.51
C LEU A 102 -0.47 -9.58 -3.87
N GLN A 103 -0.87 -10.26 -4.96
CA GLN A 103 -0.15 -11.43 -5.44
C GLN A 103 1.26 -11.08 -5.93
N ARG A 104 1.39 -9.96 -6.65
CA ARG A 104 2.70 -9.51 -7.15
C ARG A 104 3.64 -9.09 -6.02
N ILE A 105 3.13 -8.41 -5.00
CA ILE A 105 3.91 -8.01 -3.82
C ILE A 105 4.34 -9.24 -3.01
N ASP A 106 3.47 -10.24 -2.88
CA ASP A 106 3.82 -11.52 -2.26
C ASP A 106 5.04 -12.15 -2.96
N GLU A 107 4.98 -12.24 -4.28
CA GLU A 107 6.09 -12.76 -5.08
C GLU A 107 7.36 -11.93 -4.92
N ALA A 108 7.24 -10.60 -4.90
CA ALA A 108 8.38 -9.71 -4.73
C ALA A 108 9.05 -9.89 -3.36
N ALA A 109 8.27 -10.01 -2.30
CA ALA A 109 8.78 -10.24 -0.95
C ALA A 109 9.51 -11.59 -0.85
N ARG A 110 8.94 -12.64 -1.44
CA ARG A 110 9.57 -13.97 -1.49
C ARG A 110 10.88 -13.92 -2.26
N ALA A 111 10.91 -13.23 -3.39
CA ALA A 111 12.13 -13.08 -4.21
C ALA A 111 13.25 -12.34 -3.47
N ARG A 112 12.88 -11.47 -2.52
CA ARG A 112 13.82 -10.73 -1.66
C ARG A 112 14.26 -11.53 -0.43
N GLY A 113 13.78 -12.76 -0.27
CA GLY A 113 14.11 -13.60 0.88
C GLY A 113 13.42 -13.20 2.17
N LEU A 114 12.36 -12.39 2.11
CA LEU A 114 11.62 -11.97 3.29
C LEU A 114 10.60 -13.04 3.70
N GLY A 115 10.27 -13.07 4.98
CA GLY A 115 9.43 -14.13 5.56
C GLY A 115 7.94 -13.86 5.57
N GLY A 116 7.50 -12.70 5.08
CA GLY A 116 6.09 -12.36 5.05
C GLY A 116 5.80 -10.95 4.64
N LEU A 117 4.53 -10.58 4.81
CA LEU A 117 4.00 -9.24 4.54
C LEU A 117 3.30 -8.73 5.79
N SER A 118 3.30 -7.43 6.01
CA SER A 118 2.54 -6.81 7.08
C SER A 118 1.91 -5.50 6.63
N LEU A 119 0.83 -5.11 7.28
CA LEU A 119 0.17 -3.84 7.02
C LEU A 119 -0.71 -3.43 8.21
N TYR A 120 -1.10 -2.16 8.21
CA TYR A 120 -2.12 -1.63 9.10
C TYR A 120 -3.27 -1.09 8.28
N THR A 121 -4.50 -1.26 8.77
CA THR A 121 -5.69 -0.66 8.16
C THR A 121 -6.69 -0.32 9.26
N ALA A 122 -7.60 0.61 8.98
CA ALA A 122 -8.64 0.97 9.93
C ALA A 122 -9.59 -0.22 10.15
N GLU A 123 -9.95 -0.48 11.40
CA GLU A 123 -10.90 -1.55 11.74
C GLU A 123 -12.23 -1.38 11.04
N MET A 124 -12.65 -0.12 10.82
CA MET A 124 -13.90 0.19 10.11
C MET A 124 -13.85 -0.13 8.62
N ALA A 125 -12.67 -0.32 8.03
CA ALA A 125 -12.50 -0.63 6.62
C ALA A 125 -12.71 -2.14 6.36
N VAL A 126 -13.94 -2.60 6.57
CA VAL A 126 -14.32 -4.02 6.54
C VAL A 126 -14.00 -4.68 5.19
N ALA A 127 -14.23 -3.99 4.09
CA ALA A 127 -13.96 -4.52 2.75
C ALA A 127 -12.46 -4.75 2.53
N ASN A 128 -11.61 -3.84 3.02
CA ASN A 128 -10.15 -3.98 2.95
C ASN A 128 -9.68 -5.18 3.78
N ILE A 129 -10.20 -5.30 5.00
CA ILE A 129 -9.85 -6.42 5.89
C ILE A 129 -10.21 -7.75 5.23
N ARG A 130 -11.39 -7.85 4.65
CA ARG A 130 -11.82 -9.07 3.94
C ARG A 130 -10.93 -9.38 2.74
N LEU A 131 -10.53 -8.37 1.99
CA LEU A 131 -9.60 -8.55 0.87
C LEU A 131 -8.27 -9.14 1.36
N TYR A 132 -7.69 -8.55 2.40
CA TYR A 132 -6.43 -9.03 2.95
C TYR A 132 -6.56 -10.44 3.52
N GLN A 133 -7.65 -10.74 4.23
CA GLN A 133 -7.91 -12.09 4.75
C GLN A 133 -8.00 -13.14 3.64
N ARG A 134 -8.62 -12.80 2.50
CA ARG A 134 -8.66 -13.69 1.35
C ARG A 134 -7.28 -13.99 0.77
N HIS A 135 -6.32 -13.10 1.00
CA HIS A 135 -4.94 -13.26 0.57
C HIS A 135 -4.02 -13.84 1.65
N GLY A 136 -4.58 -14.34 2.75
CA GLY A 136 -3.83 -15.03 3.79
C GLY A 136 -3.32 -14.16 4.92
N PHE A 137 -3.74 -12.90 4.99
CA PHE A 137 -3.42 -12.04 6.13
C PHE A 137 -4.31 -12.36 7.33
N GLU A 138 -3.74 -12.27 8.52
CA GLU A 138 -4.46 -12.44 9.78
C GLU A 138 -4.29 -11.22 10.65
N ILE A 139 -5.33 -10.87 11.41
CA ILE A 139 -5.25 -9.78 12.39
C ILE A 139 -4.44 -10.28 13.59
N VAL A 140 -3.36 -9.60 13.93
CA VAL A 140 -2.50 -9.98 15.06
C VAL A 140 -2.60 -9.00 16.24
N SER A 141 -3.03 -7.77 16.00
CA SER A 141 -3.25 -6.81 17.09
C SER A 141 -4.16 -5.66 16.64
N ARG A 142 -4.66 -4.91 17.62
CA ARG A 142 -5.48 -3.72 17.42
C ARG A 142 -4.97 -2.61 18.33
N GLY A 143 -5.06 -1.38 17.88
CA GLY A 143 -4.67 -0.23 18.68
C GLY A 143 -4.94 1.10 17.99
N PRO A 144 -4.65 2.23 18.66
CA PRO A 144 -4.78 3.53 18.04
C PRO A 144 -3.72 3.74 16.96
N PRO A 145 -3.95 4.66 15.99
CA PRO A 145 -2.92 5.01 15.02
C PRO A 145 -1.76 5.74 15.71
N ASP A 146 -0.54 5.46 15.29
CA ASP A 146 0.68 6.05 15.88
C ASP A 146 0.72 7.58 15.73
N HIS A 147 0.16 8.11 14.64
CA HIS A 147 0.18 9.55 14.35
C HIS A 147 -0.82 10.36 15.17
N GLY A 148 -1.85 9.73 15.78
CA GLY A 148 -2.86 10.43 16.57
C GLY A 148 -3.76 11.42 15.83
N LEU A 149 -3.81 11.35 14.48
CA LEU A 149 -4.59 12.28 13.66
C LEU A 149 -6.08 11.98 13.62
N ASP A 150 -6.48 10.78 14.03
CA ASP A 150 -7.88 10.39 14.14
C ASP A 150 -8.05 9.40 15.31
N PRO A 151 -9.31 9.20 15.80
CA PRO A 151 -9.57 8.30 16.93
C PRO A 151 -9.85 6.85 16.51
N HIS A 152 -9.79 6.53 15.22
CA HIS A 152 -10.21 5.22 14.74
C HIS A 152 -9.16 4.15 14.99
N THR A 153 -9.61 3.00 15.49
CA THR A 153 -8.76 1.84 15.75
C THR A 153 -8.15 1.33 14.46
N ARG A 154 -6.87 0.98 14.53
CA ARG A 154 -6.16 0.27 13.46
C ARG A 154 -6.04 -1.20 13.82
N VAL A 155 -6.05 -2.04 12.80
CA VAL A 155 -5.70 -3.46 12.92
C VAL A 155 -4.36 -3.68 12.24
N HIS A 156 -3.50 -4.45 12.90
CA HIS A 156 -2.23 -4.92 12.35
C HIS A 156 -2.49 -6.29 11.75
N MET A 157 -2.19 -6.45 10.48
CA MET A 157 -2.40 -7.71 9.76
C MET A 157 -1.07 -8.22 9.22
N VAL A 158 -0.87 -9.51 9.30
CA VAL A 158 0.37 -10.17 8.91
C VAL A 158 0.06 -11.40 8.07
N LYS A 159 0.85 -11.59 7.02
CA LYS A 159 0.89 -12.84 6.26
C LYS A 159 2.29 -13.42 6.38
N SER A 160 2.38 -14.57 7.03
CA SER A 160 3.65 -15.29 7.14
C SER A 160 3.77 -16.30 6.02
N PHE A 161 4.93 -16.30 5.34
CA PHE A 161 5.18 -17.29 4.31
C PHE A 161 5.60 -18.60 4.97
N GLN A 162 5.01 -19.69 4.52
CA GLN A 162 5.40 -20.98 5.03
C GLN A 162 6.80 -21.35 4.51
N VAL A 163 7.70 -21.67 5.44
CA VAL A 163 8.94 -22.30 5.07
C VAL A 163 8.62 -23.77 4.81
N LEU A 164 8.78 -24.20 3.55
CA LEU A 164 8.70 -25.61 3.25
C LEU A 164 9.88 -26.28 3.97
N SER A 165 9.61 -26.95 5.06
CA SER A 165 10.61 -27.79 5.70
C SER A 165 10.89 -28.97 4.78
N SER A 166 12.10 -29.04 4.28
CA SER A 166 12.59 -30.20 3.54
C SER A 166 12.66 -31.42 4.45
#